data_16f504ea6cb8ddc55804033b6e89e863
#
_entry.id   16f504ea6cb8ddc55804033b6e89e863
#
_cell.length_a   1.000
_cell.length_b   1.000
_cell.length_c   1.000
_cell.angle_alpha   90.00
_cell.angle_beta   90.00
_cell.angle_gamma   90.00
#
_symmetry.space_group_name_H-M   'P 1'
#
loop_
_entity.id
_entity.type
_entity.pdbx_description
1 polymer ?
#
loop_
_entity_poly.entity_id
_entity_poly.type
_entity_poly.pdbx_seq_one_letter_code
_entity_poly.pdbx_strand_id
1 'polypeptide(L)'
;MKNIVLLGGSNSVMVNGLQKGLKEYANVTNLALGGTTSLQNLYELKREKNQEAIQNADLIITESVINELDNHNIRENLSLDIIFKNLQFLYITLYKLKKPICILILPYRSKNYQIVINMHRFLANYYGLNIVDMQNYYQNNEIIQFGNKFGAHQLAVVNRNVGKEIAKNIDIFKISKKSLDINIPEFKIVTPENMQRNGNFKIFNPNNSMYNEIVYRLEKGNSLSFNDCDGYEIIGMHSWNLENSGEITKLGFGIATAHCASIHLRNKNNDIVKPTSKLNIFCEIQAEPKVDSNLIVKFNDENLDNTEFYVNSHLEKQYKIILPYFDLIAFFLCKPNPKMKLFDLSVIPTDKDIEIDKDIDRSYLIPNIVFFKDSMEFIDEYIGHLYPNIVKHIDSVLTPQIIKKTEAQILSQLNKNTPQIQPSMQLSLEAENKILKDKIKELETNYQKAIKVKNHLSYKLGQALIKANKNWYKGGYIKFIFEAMKIKKEHKNKDKSNI
;
A
#
# COMPACT_ATOMS: atom_id res chain seq x y z
N MET A 1 -26.07 4.06 15.51
CA MET A 1 -24.79 4.61 14.99
C MET A 1 -24.94 4.86 13.50
N LYS A 2 -24.28 5.87 12.96
CA LYS A 2 -24.21 6.13 11.51
C LYS A 2 -23.33 5.08 10.82
N ASN A 3 -23.59 4.79 9.56
CA ASN A 3 -22.86 3.81 8.77
C ASN A 3 -21.92 4.51 7.78
N ILE A 4 -20.65 4.12 7.79
CA ILE A 4 -19.63 4.62 6.86
C ILE A 4 -19.14 3.47 5.99
N VAL A 5 -19.09 3.68 4.68
CA VAL A 5 -18.31 2.85 3.76
C VAL A 5 -16.97 3.55 3.51
N LEU A 6 -15.87 2.83 3.74
CA LEU A 6 -14.51 3.32 3.52
C LEU A 6 -13.89 2.59 2.33
N LEU A 7 -13.56 3.35 1.29
CA LEU A 7 -12.85 2.92 0.10
C LEU A 7 -11.45 3.54 0.11
N GLY A 8 -10.43 2.79 -0.26
CA GLY A 8 -9.08 3.36 -0.32
C GLY A 8 -7.98 2.34 -0.35
N GLY A 9 -6.76 2.82 -0.16
CA GLY A 9 -5.56 2.02 -0.17
C GLY A 9 -5.05 1.65 1.23
N SER A 10 -3.72 1.54 1.35
CA SER A 10 -3.06 1.09 2.58
C SER A 10 -3.31 1.98 3.80
N ASN A 11 -3.50 3.29 3.63
CA ASN A 11 -3.83 4.19 4.75
C ASN A 11 -5.19 3.87 5.35
N SER A 12 -6.15 3.41 4.55
CA SER A 12 -7.48 2.96 4.99
C SER A 12 -7.45 1.54 5.58
N VAL A 13 -6.50 0.68 5.14
CA VAL A 13 -6.28 -0.67 5.69
C VAL A 13 -5.61 -0.63 7.06
N MET A 14 -4.79 0.36 7.35
CA MET A 14 -4.03 0.46 8.62
C MET A 14 -4.95 0.44 9.85
N VAL A 15 -4.87 -0.64 10.65
CA VAL A 15 -5.78 -0.90 11.78
C VAL A 15 -5.81 0.23 12.82
N ASN A 16 -4.66 0.86 13.10
CA ASN A 16 -4.55 1.93 14.10
C ASN A 16 -4.70 3.35 13.53
N GLY A 17 -4.94 3.46 12.22
CA GLY A 17 -5.05 4.72 11.48
C GLY A 17 -6.49 5.21 11.33
N LEU A 18 -6.81 5.62 10.10
CA LEU A 18 -8.09 6.24 9.71
C LEU A 18 -9.31 5.42 10.17
N GLN A 19 -9.35 4.12 9.82
CA GLN A 19 -10.48 3.26 10.17
C GLN A 19 -10.72 3.16 11.68
N LYS A 20 -9.69 3.22 12.51
CA LYS A 20 -9.86 3.19 13.98
C LYS A 20 -10.56 4.46 14.47
N GLY A 21 -10.17 5.62 13.94
CA GLY A 21 -10.80 6.88 14.29
C GLY A 21 -12.27 6.93 13.88
N LEU A 22 -12.58 6.45 12.67
CA LEU A 22 -13.95 6.34 12.18
C LEU A 22 -14.80 5.41 13.08
N LYS A 23 -14.27 4.24 13.45
CA LYS A 23 -14.96 3.23 14.28
C LYS A 23 -15.27 3.70 15.71
N GLU A 24 -14.67 4.78 16.19
CA GLU A 24 -15.01 5.32 17.50
C GLU A 24 -16.41 5.96 17.56
N TYR A 25 -16.93 6.40 16.40
CA TYR A 25 -18.22 7.14 16.31
C TYR A 25 -19.20 6.59 15.26
N ALA A 26 -18.79 5.62 14.45
CA ALA A 26 -19.60 5.07 13.39
C ALA A 26 -19.38 3.56 13.21
N ASN A 27 -20.36 2.88 12.58
CA ASN A 27 -20.17 1.55 12.03
C ASN A 27 -19.42 1.68 10.70
N VAL A 28 -18.30 0.99 10.53
CA VAL A 28 -17.45 1.13 9.34
C VAL A 28 -17.35 -0.18 8.59
N THR A 29 -17.89 -0.20 7.38
CA THR A 29 -17.60 -1.24 6.37
C THR A 29 -16.38 -0.79 5.59
N ASN A 30 -15.24 -1.45 5.83
CA ASN A 30 -13.98 -1.12 5.18
C ASN A 30 -13.76 -2.02 3.97
N LEU A 31 -13.78 -1.45 2.77
CA LEU A 31 -13.60 -2.11 1.47
C LEU A 31 -12.23 -1.79 0.84
N ALA A 32 -11.32 -1.21 1.60
CA ALA A 32 -10.01 -0.79 1.11
C ALA A 32 -9.08 -1.97 0.81
N LEU A 33 -8.23 -1.82 -0.20
CA LEU A 33 -7.18 -2.78 -0.54
C LEU A 33 -5.84 -2.07 -0.72
N GLY A 34 -4.82 -2.52 0.00
CA GLY A 34 -3.51 -1.86 0.03
C GLY A 34 -2.78 -1.85 -1.31
N GLY A 35 -2.36 -0.67 -1.75
CA GLY A 35 -1.57 -0.48 -2.97
C GLY A 35 -2.39 -0.41 -4.25
N THR A 36 -3.70 -0.22 -4.16
CA THR A 36 -4.62 -0.13 -5.28
C THR A 36 -5.11 1.30 -5.50
N THR A 37 -5.50 1.62 -6.71
CA THR A 37 -5.94 2.95 -7.16
C THR A 37 -7.45 3.16 -7.02
N SER A 38 -7.94 4.29 -7.55
CA SER A 38 -9.36 4.61 -7.69
C SER A 38 -10.16 3.57 -8.45
N LEU A 39 -9.54 2.81 -9.37
CA LEU A 39 -10.26 1.78 -10.12
C LEU A 39 -10.70 0.62 -9.20
N GLN A 40 -9.91 0.28 -8.18
CA GLN A 40 -10.32 -0.70 -7.15
C GLN A 40 -11.50 -0.14 -6.32
N ASN A 41 -11.47 1.15 -5.97
CA ASN A 41 -12.59 1.77 -5.26
C ASN A 41 -13.88 1.68 -6.08
N LEU A 42 -13.80 1.91 -7.39
CA LEU A 42 -14.93 1.73 -8.31
C LEU A 42 -15.36 0.26 -8.40
N TYR A 43 -14.41 -0.68 -8.48
CA TYR A 43 -14.70 -2.11 -8.49
C TYR A 43 -15.50 -2.52 -7.24
N GLU A 44 -15.08 -2.09 -6.03
CA GLU A 44 -15.81 -2.40 -4.81
C GLU A 44 -17.21 -1.77 -4.77
N LEU A 45 -17.40 -0.58 -5.36
CA LEU A 45 -18.72 0.02 -5.54
C LEU A 45 -19.64 -0.77 -6.46
N LYS A 46 -19.10 -1.62 -7.34
CA LYS A 46 -19.87 -2.43 -8.30
C LYS A 46 -20.06 -3.87 -7.85
N ARG A 47 -19.38 -4.33 -6.81
CA ARG A 47 -19.52 -5.69 -6.30
C ARG A 47 -20.91 -5.89 -5.66
N GLU A 48 -21.58 -6.96 -6.05
CA GLU A 48 -22.92 -7.29 -5.54
C GLU A 48 -22.91 -7.44 -4.01
N LYS A 49 -21.92 -8.14 -3.47
CA LYS A 49 -21.79 -8.36 -2.02
C LYS A 49 -21.65 -7.08 -1.17
N ASN A 50 -21.34 -5.95 -1.79
CA ASN A 50 -21.15 -4.66 -1.10
C ASN A 50 -22.38 -3.74 -1.22
N GLN A 51 -23.38 -4.08 -2.06
CA GLN A 51 -24.50 -3.19 -2.37
C GLN A 51 -25.32 -2.84 -1.14
N GLU A 52 -25.57 -3.78 -0.25
CA GLU A 52 -26.29 -3.51 1.00
C GLU A 52 -25.57 -2.47 1.86
N ALA A 53 -24.27 -2.61 2.06
CA ALA A 53 -23.47 -1.64 2.82
C ALA A 53 -23.46 -0.26 2.17
N ILE A 54 -23.35 -0.20 0.83
CA ILE A 54 -23.34 1.04 0.06
C ILE A 54 -24.70 1.72 0.14
N GLN A 55 -25.80 0.97 0.00
CA GLN A 55 -27.16 1.50 0.09
C GLN A 55 -27.48 2.04 1.49
N ASN A 56 -26.97 1.40 2.53
CA ASN A 56 -27.21 1.78 3.93
C ASN A 56 -26.18 2.80 4.45
N ALA A 57 -25.19 3.22 3.64
CA ALA A 57 -24.20 4.19 4.07
C ALA A 57 -24.78 5.58 4.27
N ASP A 58 -24.50 6.21 5.42
CA ASP A 58 -24.73 7.63 5.69
C ASP A 58 -23.62 8.50 5.09
N LEU A 59 -22.41 7.94 4.94
CA LEU A 59 -21.26 8.58 4.32
C LEU A 59 -20.39 7.54 3.60
N ILE A 60 -19.94 7.87 2.40
CA ILE A 60 -18.91 7.09 1.69
C ILE A 60 -17.64 7.93 1.65
N ILE A 61 -16.55 7.37 2.14
CA ILE A 61 -15.22 8.01 2.13
C ILE A 61 -14.36 7.29 1.09
N THR A 62 -13.65 8.04 0.26
CA THR A 62 -12.68 7.50 -0.70
C THR A 62 -11.35 8.25 -0.61
N GLU A 63 -10.25 7.49 -0.61
CA GLU A 63 -8.89 8.02 -0.73
C GLU A 63 -8.08 7.14 -1.68
N SER A 64 -7.25 7.75 -2.54
CA SER A 64 -6.46 7.01 -3.53
C SER A 64 -5.24 7.77 -4.06
N VAL A 65 -5.14 9.08 -3.84
CA VAL A 65 -4.07 9.95 -4.37
C VAL A 65 -2.67 9.34 -4.26
N ILE A 66 -2.34 8.79 -3.09
CA ILE A 66 -1.02 8.20 -2.83
C ILE A 66 -0.78 7.00 -3.75
N ASN A 67 -1.82 6.18 -3.93
CA ASN A 67 -1.70 4.96 -4.74
C ASN A 67 -1.71 5.26 -6.24
N GLU A 68 -2.44 6.28 -6.72
CA GLU A 68 -2.30 6.75 -8.09
C GLU A 68 -0.85 7.17 -8.37
N LEU A 69 -0.27 7.96 -7.47
CA LEU A 69 1.10 8.44 -7.60
C LEU A 69 2.14 7.30 -7.55
N ASP A 70 1.96 6.35 -6.64
CA ASP A 70 2.85 5.19 -6.54
C ASP A 70 2.72 4.27 -7.76
N ASN A 71 1.50 4.03 -8.27
CA ASN A 71 1.31 3.21 -9.44
C ASN A 71 1.79 3.93 -10.72
N HIS A 72 1.67 5.25 -10.79
CA HIS A 72 2.24 6.05 -11.88
C HIS A 72 3.78 6.03 -11.88
N ASN A 73 4.40 6.28 -10.73
CA ASN A 73 5.84 6.52 -10.67
C ASN A 73 6.67 5.26 -10.46
N ILE A 74 6.11 4.20 -9.88
CA ILE A 74 6.90 3.08 -9.33
C ILE A 74 6.37 1.71 -9.74
N ARG A 75 5.06 1.44 -9.59
CA ARG A 75 4.53 0.08 -9.62
C ARG A 75 4.09 -0.40 -10.98
N GLU A 76 3.20 0.33 -11.63
CA GLU A 76 2.58 -0.07 -12.89
C GLU A 76 2.99 0.80 -14.07
N ASN A 77 3.74 1.87 -13.83
CA ASN A 77 4.00 2.90 -14.81
C ASN A 77 2.68 3.38 -15.47
N LEU A 78 1.65 3.54 -14.63
CA LEU A 78 0.29 3.87 -15.07
C LEU A 78 0.26 5.28 -15.65
N SER A 79 -0.28 5.45 -16.86
CA SER A 79 -0.34 6.77 -17.48
C SER A 79 -1.29 7.71 -16.74
N LEU A 80 -1.00 9.03 -16.78
CA LEU A 80 -1.87 10.04 -16.17
C LEU A 80 -3.25 10.09 -16.85
N ASP A 81 -3.33 9.77 -18.14
CA ASP A 81 -4.60 9.68 -18.88
C ASP A 81 -5.48 8.55 -18.36
N ILE A 82 -4.89 7.37 -18.09
CA ILE A 82 -5.62 6.23 -17.50
C ILE A 82 -6.06 6.58 -16.08
N ILE A 83 -5.19 7.18 -15.27
CA ILE A 83 -5.55 7.63 -13.92
C ILE A 83 -6.73 8.58 -13.98
N PHE A 84 -6.67 9.60 -14.84
CA PHE A 84 -7.73 10.60 -14.94
C PHE A 84 -9.03 9.99 -15.46
N LYS A 85 -8.98 9.08 -16.41
CA LYS A 85 -10.15 8.31 -16.87
C LYS A 85 -10.78 7.51 -15.73
N ASN A 86 -9.98 6.75 -14.99
CA ASN A 86 -10.45 5.92 -13.87
C ASN A 86 -11.05 6.77 -12.74
N LEU A 87 -10.44 7.91 -12.44
CA LEU A 87 -11.00 8.88 -11.50
C LEU A 87 -12.34 9.42 -12.00
N GLN A 88 -12.47 9.77 -13.27
CA GLN A 88 -13.76 10.21 -13.83
C GLN A 88 -14.83 9.12 -13.69
N PHE A 89 -14.50 7.86 -13.94
CA PHE A 89 -15.43 6.74 -13.75
C PHE A 89 -15.85 6.58 -12.27
N LEU A 90 -14.90 6.70 -11.34
CA LEU A 90 -15.21 6.66 -9.92
C LEU A 90 -16.12 7.82 -9.49
N TYR A 91 -15.75 9.06 -9.83
CA TYR A 91 -16.46 10.25 -9.37
C TYR A 91 -17.87 10.36 -9.94
N ILE A 92 -18.06 10.00 -11.22
CA ILE A 92 -19.39 9.95 -11.81
C ILE A 92 -20.27 8.88 -11.12
N THR A 93 -19.68 7.73 -10.79
CA THR A 93 -20.38 6.68 -10.07
C THR A 93 -20.78 7.15 -8.67
N LEU A 94 -19.85 7.74 -7.90
CA LEU A 94 -20.13 8.33 -6.58
C LEU A 94 -21.23 9.39 -6.64
N TYR A 95 -21.17 10.30 -7.63
CA TYR A 95 -22.20 11.33 -7.84
C TYR A 95 -23.60 10.72 -8.09
N LYS A 96 -23.67 9.65 -8.88
CA LYS A 96 -24.93 8.95 -9.21
C LYS A 96 -25.53 8.20 -8.03
N LEU A 97 -24.76 7.83 -7.01
CA LEU A 97 -25.28 7.19 -5.79
C LEU A 97 -26.20 8.11 -4.99
N LYS A 98 -26.16 9.44 -5.20
CA LYS A 98 -26.96 10.42 -4.45
C LYS A 98 -26.82 10.27 -2.93
N LYS A 99 -25.60 10.06 -2.48
CA LYS A 99 -25.23 9.95 -1.06
C LYS A 99 -24.21 11.02 -0.67
N PRO A 100 -24.06 11.30 0.63
CA PRO A 100 -22.93 12.09 1.11
C PRO A 100 -21.62 11.37 0.77
N ILE A 101 -20.72 12.06 0.11
CA ILE A 101 -19.39 11.57 -0.28
C ILE A 101 -18.34 12.45 0.37
N CYS A 102 -17.27 11.85 0.89
CA CYS A 102 -16.06 12.53 1.33
C CYS A 102 -14.87 12.06 0.48
N ILE A 103 -14.30 12.95 -0.30
CA ILE A 103 -13.02 12.75 -0.96
C ILE A 103 -11.93 13.14 0.02
N LEU A 104 -11.10 12.19 0.44
CA LEU A 104 -10.01 12.44 1.37
C LEU A 104 -8.68 12.47 0.61
N ILE A 105 -8.06 13.64 0.52
CA ILE A 105 -6.73 13.83 -0.05
C ILE A 105 -5.72 13.76 1.09
N LEU A 106 -4.92 12.67 1.10
CA LEU A 106 -3.80 12.51 2.02
C LEU A 106 -2.54 13.19 1.47
N PRO A 107 -1.69 13.78 2.33
CA PRO A 107 -0.50 14.48 1.87
C PRO A 107 0.55 13.48 1.37
N TYR A 108 1.02 13.71 0.16
CA TYR A 108 2.11 12.94 -0.44
C TYR A 108 2.80 13.74 -1.54
N ARG A 109 4.11 13.92 -1.43
CA ARG A 109 4.88 14.67 -2.41
C ARG A 109 5.84 13.74 -3.14
N SER A 110 5.46 13.38 -4.36
CA SER A 110 6.28 12.63 -5.32
C SER A 110 6.28 13.35 -6.66
N LYS A 111 6.91 12.78 -7.68
CA LYS A 111 6.82 13.34 -9.03
C LYS A 111 5.36 13.39 -9.47
N ASN A 112 4.95 14.45 -10.15
CA ASN A 112 3.59 14.67 -10.68
C ASN A 112 2.47 14.74 -9.61
N TYR A 113 2.82 14.97 -8.30
CA TYR A 113 1.82 15.00 -7.24
C TYR A 113 0.74 16.08 -7.47
N GLN A 114 1.14 17.24 -7.97
CA GLN A 114 0.22 18.37 -8.16
C GLN A 114 -0.87 18.06 -9.19
N ILE A 115 -0.50 17.49 -10.35
CA ILE A 115 -1.48 17.14 -11.37
C ILE A 115 -2.49 16.10 -10.88
N VAL A 116 -2.03 15.06 -10.15
CA VAL A 116 -2.93 14.03 -9.61
C VAL A 116 -3.86 14.61 -8.54
N ILE A 117 -3.36 15.45 -7.64
CA ILE A 117 -4.20 16.13 -6.65
C ILE A 117 -5.21 17.05 -7.32
N ASN A 118 -4.78 17.78 -8.35
CA ASN A 118 -5.67 18.66 -9.12
C ASN A 118 -6.76 17.88 -9.88
N MET A 119 -6.50 16.66 -10.34
CA MET A 119 -7.57 15.78 -10.88
C MET A 119 -8.68 15.56 -9.85
N HIS A 120 -8.31 15.22 -8.61
CA HIS A 120 -9.28 15.04 -7.52
C HIS A 120 -10.04 16.34 -7.18
N ARG A 121 -9.34 17.46 -7.06
CA ARG A 121 -9.96 18.77 -6.78
C ARG A 121 -10.91 19.19 -7.90
N PHE A 122 -10.47 19.04 -9.15
CA PHE A 122 -11.29 19.36 -10.33
C PHE A 122 -12.59 18.55 -10.33
N LEU A 123 -12.49 17.24 -10.17
CA LEU A 123 -13.64 16.35 -10.19
C LEU A 123 -14.56 16.58 -8.97
N ALA A 124 -14.00 16.83 -7.79
CA ALA A 124 -14.79 17.16 -6.60
C ALA A 124 -15.61 18.44 -6.81
N ASN A 125 -15.00 19.51 -7.33
CA ASN A 125 -15.67 20.75 -7.68
C ASN A 125 -16.74 20.53 -8.74
N TYR A 126 -16.41 19.80 -9.81
CA TYR A 126 -17.33 19.57 -10.91
C TYR A 126 -18.59 18.83 -10.47
N TYR A 127 -18.42 17.74 -9.71
CA TYR A 127 -19.52 16.93 -9.20
C TYR A 127 -20.15 17.47 -7.91
N GLY A 128 -19.56 18.45 -7.26
CA GLY A 128 -20.01 19.00 -5.97
C GLY A 128 -19.91 18.00 -4.83
N LEU A 129 -18.84 17.18 -4.79
CA LEU A 129 -18.60 16.19 -3.76
C LEU A 129 -17.74 16.79 -2.65
N ASN A 130 -18.10 16.51 -1.37
CA ASN A 130 -17.34 17.08 -0.27
C ASN A 130 -15.89 16.55 -0.26
N ILE A 131 -14.96 17.42 0.12
CA ILE A 131 -13.53 17.16 0.11
C ILE A 131 -12.90 17.53 1.45
N VAL A 132 -11.99 16.72 1.94
CA VAL A 132 -11.08 17.00 3.06
C VAL A 132 -9.66 16.92 2.48
N ASP A 133 -9.02 18.06 2.29
CA ASP A 133 -7.73 18.19 1.62
C ASP A 133 -6.60 18.41 2.63
N MET A 134 -5.98 17.32 3.07
CA MET A 134 -4.83 17.40 3.96
C MET A 134 -3.57 17.92 3.25
N GLN A 135 -3.43 17.74 1.93
CA GLN A 135 -2.29 18.28 1.20
C GLN A 135 -2.29 19.82 1.26
N ASN A 136 -3.45 20.45 0.99
CA ASN A 136 -3.59 21.90 1.10
C ASN A 136 -3.35 22.38 2.55
N TYR A 137 -3.87 21.65 3.55
CA TYR A 137 -3.63 21.96 4.95
C TYR A 137 -2.13 21.96 5.29
N TYR A 138 -1.40 20.92 4.83
CA TYR A 138 0.04 20.79 5.07
C TYR A 138 0.85 21.91 4.39
N GLN A 139 0.42 22.34 3.19
CA GLN A 139 1.04 23.45 2.47
C GLN A 139 0.82 24.77 3.21
N ASN A 140 -0.43 25.08 3.56
CA ASN A 140 -0.81 26.34 4.20
C ASN A 140 -0.23 26.52 5.61
N ASN A 141 0.09 25.42 6.30
CA ASN A 141 0.70 25.44 7.62
C ASN A 141 2.23 25.18 7.59
N GLU A 142 2.84 25.14 6.39
CA GLU A 142 4.29 24.93 6.20
C GLU A 142 4.83 23.62 6.82
N ILE A 143 3.98 22.58 6.91
CA ILE A 143 4.34 21.29 7.52
C ILE A 143 4.51 20.15 6.52
N ILE A 144 4.72 20.47 5.23
CA ILE A 144 4.96 19.46 4.18
C ILE A 144 6.16 18.57 4.52
N GLN A 145 7.23 19.14 5.08
CA GLN A 145 8.43 18.38 5.46
C GLN A 145 8.14 17.36 6.56
N PHE A 146 7.22 17.69 7.47
CA PHE A 146 6.75 16.75 8.48
C PHE A 146 6.04 15.57 7.83
N GLY A 147 5.12 15.79 6.89
CA GLY A 147 4.42 14.75 6.16
C GLY A 147 5.38 13.85 5.36
N ASN A 148 6.32 14.44 4.64
CA ASN A 148 7.28 13.72 3.78
C ASN A 148 8.19 12.74 4.57
N LYS A 149 8.42 12.97 5.87
CA LYS A 149 9.19 12.04 6.72
C LYS A 149 8.59 10.63 6.79
N PHE A 150 7.31 10.49 6.53
CA PHE A 150 6.56 9.23 6.66
C PHE A 150 6.26 8.57 5.33
N GLY A 151 6.69 9.17 4.20
CA GLY A 151 6.47 8.64 2.85
C GLY A 151 4.98 8.45 2.56
N ALA A 152 4.64 7.31 1.98
CA ALA A 152 3.27 6.97 1.58
C ALA A 152 2.29 6.76 2.77
N HIS A 153 2.78 6.59 3.99
CA HIS A 153 1.94 6.31 5.15
C HIS A 153 2.14 7.39 6.23
N GLN A 154 1.13 8.21 6.41
CA GLN A 154 1.11 9.17 7.49
C GLN A 154 1.12 8.48 8.86
N LEU A 155 1.52 9.22 9.93
CA LEU A 155 1.42 8.70 11.29
C LEU A 155 0.01 8.19 11.58
N ALA A 156 -0.09 6.97 12.10
CA ALA A 156 -1.39 6.36 12.41
C ALA A 156 -2.23 7.24 13.37
N VAL A 157 -1.59 7.95 14.30
CA VAL A 157 -2.27 8.88 15.21
C VAL A 157 -2.89 10.06 14.47
N VAL A 158 -2.23 10.59 13.44
CA VAL A 158 -2.75 11.69 12.63
C VAL A 158 -3.98 11.24 11.88
N ASN A 159 -3.87 10.16 11.09
CA ASN A 159 -4.99 9.60 10.33
C ASN A 159 -6.16 9.19 11.24
N ARG A 160 -5.87 8.66 12.44
CA ARG A 160 -6.91 8.33 13.43
C ARG A 160 -7.68 9.57 13.90
N ASN A 161 -6.99 10.67 14.16
CA ASN A 161 -7.68 11.89 14.59
C ASN A 161 -8.50 12.52 13.45
N VAL A 162 -8.01 12.47 12.21
CA VAL A 162 -8.80 12.85 11.03
C VAL A 162 -10.07 12.00 10.93
N GLY A 163 -9.95 10.68 11.07
CA GLY A 163 -11.09 9.77 11.07
C GLY A 163 -12.11 10.08 12.17
N LYS A 164 -11.63 10.42 13.39
CA LYS A 164 -12.50 10.84 14.50
C LYS A 164 -13.31 12.09 14.15
N GLU A 165 -12.64 13.12 13.64
CA GLU A 165 -13.32 14.37 13.33
C GLU A 165 -14.31 14.23 12.17
N ILE A 166 -14.00 13.42 11.16
CA ILE A 166 -14.96 13.08 10.10
C ILE A 166 -16.17 12.35 10.69
N ALA A 167 -15.96 11.32 11.51
CA ALA A 167 -17.05 10.51 12.05
C ALA A 167 -17.94 11.25 13.06
N LYS A 168 -17.38 12.15 13.86
CA LYS A 168 -18.15 13.03 14.74
C LYS A 168 -19.07 13.99 13.98
N ASN A 169 -18.66 14.38 12.78
CA ASN A 169 -19.29 15.44 12.01
C ASN A 169 -19.93 14.93 10.72
N ILE A 170 -20.42 13.68 10.69
CA ILE A 170 -21.01 13.06 9.47
C ILE A 170 -22.09 13.95 8.86
N ASP A 171 -22.91 14.59 9.67
CA ASP A 171 -24.08 15.36 9.22
C ASP A 171 -23.74 16.65 8.45
N ILE A 172 -22.45 17.08 8.45
CA ILE A 172 -22.03 18.22 7.63
C ILE A 172 -21.77 17.85 6.17
N PHE A 173 -21.50 16.56 5.90
CA PHE A 173 -21.32 16.06 4.54
C PHE A 173 -22.67 15.98 3.86
N LYS A 174 -22.82 16.73 2.77
CA LYS A 174 -24.10 16.85 2.06
C LYS A 174 -24.03 16.12 0.72
N ILE A 175 -25.19 15.66 0.27
CA ILE A 175 -25.35 15.18 -1.09
C ILE A 175 -25.10 16.35 -2.04
N SER A 176 -24.46 16.11 -3.17
CA SER A 176 -24.23 17.11 -4.20
C SER A 176 -25.51 17.77 -4.65
N LYS A 177 -25.51 19.12 -4.69
CA LYS A 177 -26.61 19.95 -5.21
C LYS A 177 -26.53 20.15 -6.73
N LYS A 178 -25.44 19.68 -7.37
CA LYS A 178 -25.28 19.84 -8.83
C LYS A 178 -26.34 19.01 -9.55
N SER A 179 -26.89 19.57 -10.61
CA SER A 179 -27.82 18.89 -11.52
C SER A 179 -27.10 18.68 -12.84
N LEU A 180 -26.48 17.54 -13.01
CA LEU A 180 -25.69 17.21 -14.19
C LEU A 180 -26.38 16.07 -14.95
N ASP A 181 -26.61 16.27 -16.24
CA ASP A 181 -27.03 15.19 -17.13
C ASP A 181 -25.79 14.45 -17.63
N ILE A 182 -25.56 13.25 -17.07
CA ILE A 182 -24.33 12.51 -17.29
C ILE A 182 -24.65 11.06 -17.63
N ASN A 183 -24.12 10.63 -18.75
CA ASN A 183 -24.09 9.23 -19.13
C ASN A 183 -22.90 8.54 -18.48
N ILE A 184 -23.10 7.33 -18.01
CA ILE A 184 -22.04 6.48 -17.45
C ILE A 184 -21.83 5.27 -18.34
N PRO A 185 -20.63 4.70 -18.38
CA PRO A 185 -20.42 3.41 -18.99
C PRO A 185 -21.07 2.30 -18.19
N GLU A 186 -21.35 1.21 -18.81
CA GLU A 186 -21.79 0.00 -18.13
C GLU A 186 -20.56 -0.74 -17.58
N PHE A 187 -20.60 -1.10 -16.29
CA PHE A 187 -19.55 -1.88 -15.65
C PHE A 187 -20.04 -3.28 -15.34
N LYS A 188 -19.20 -4.27 -15.61
CA LYS A 188 -19.50 -5.69 -15.34
C LYS A 188 -18.30 -6.33 -14.61
N ILE A 189 -18.60 -7.09 -13.57
CA ILE A 189 -17.61 -7.95 -12.90
C ILE A 189 -17.84 -9.36 -13.37
N VAL A 190 -16.80 -9.99 -13.90
CA VAL A 190 -16.86 -11.35 -14.45
C VAL A 190 -15.91 -12.23 -13.66
N THR A 191 -16.48 -13.17 -12.92
CA THR A 191 -15.72 -14.22 -12.21
C THR A 191 -15.52 -15.43 -13.12
N PRO A 192 -14.50 -16.27 -12.90
CA PRO A 192 -14.33 -17.51 -13.65
C PRO A 192 -15.52 -18.46 -13.60
N GLU A 193 -16.36 -18.33 -12.58
CA GLU A 193 -17.63 -19.08 -12.50
C GLU A 193 -18.57 -18.77 -13.67
N ASN A 194 -18.61 -17.51 -14.09
CA ASN A 194 -19.45 -17.00 -15.19
C ASN A 194 -18.74 -17.00 -16.55
N MET A 195 -17.57 -17.61 -16.64
CA MET A 195 -16.80 -17.78 -17.88
C MET A 195 -16.89 -19.20 -18.40
N GLN A 196 -16.66 -19.37 -19.68
CA GLN A 196 -16.43 -20.71 -20.25
C GLN A 196 -15.07 -21.20 -19.76
N ARG A 197 -15.04 -22.34 -19.10
CA ARG A 197 -13.84 -22.96 -18.54
C ARG A 197 -13.42 -24.16 -19.37
N ASN A 198 -12.16 -24.21 -19.75
CA ASN A 198 -11.55 -25.37 -20.38
C ASN A 198 -10.46 -25.92 -19.47
N GLY A 199 -10.57 -27.18 -19.08
CA GLY A 199 -9.69 -27.87 -18.12
C GLY A 199 -10.27 -27.95 -16.72
N ASN A 200 -9.49 -28.54 -15.79
CA ASN A 200 -9.86 -28.71 -14.40
C ASN A 200 -9.28 -27.59 -13.55
N PHE A 201 -10.13 -26.86 -12.85
CA PHE A 201 -9.73 -25.75 -12.00
C PHE A 201 -9.75 -26.17 -10.53
N LYS A 202 -8.68 -25.85 -9.81
CA LYS A 202 -8.71 -25.87 -8.36
C LYS A 202 -9.38 -24.59 -7.87
N ILE A 203 -10.30 -24.72 -6.93
CA ILE A 203 -11.07 -23.61 -6.38
C ILE A 203 -10.74 -23.52 -4.88
N PHE A 204 -10.44 -22.30 -4.43
CA PHE A 204 -10.09 -22.00 -3.05
C PHE A 204 -11.00 -20.90 -2.51
N ASN A 205 -11.13 -20.85 -1.20
CA ASN A 205 -11.88 -19.78 -0.53
C ASN A 205 -10.98 -19.12 0.55
N PRO A 206 -9.94 -18.36 0.14
CA PRO A 206 -9.09 -17.64 1.07
C PRO A 206 -9.83 -16.50 1.74
N ASN A 207 -9.49 -16.28 3.00
CA ASN A 207 -10.00 -15.15 3.76
C ASN A 207 -8.91 -14.48 4.59
N ASN A 208 -9.12 -13.23 4.90
CA ASN A 208 -8.38 -12.47 5.88
C ASN A 208 -9.35 -11.58 6.67
N SER A 209 -8.85 -10.64 7.47
CA SER A 209 -9.70 -9.76 8.28
C SER A 209 -10.62 -8.83 7.47
N MET A 210 -10.42 -8.69 6.15
CA MET A 210 -11.15 -7.74 5.30
C MET A 210 -11.79 -8.39 4.07
N TYR A 211 -11.18 -9.45 3.54
CA TYR A 211 -11.59 -10.09 2.30
C TYR A 211 -11.89 -11.56 2.50
N ASN A 212 -12.95 -12.02 1.84
CA ASN A 212 -13.31 -13.42 1.69
C ASN A 212 -13.69 -13.61 0.21
N GLU A 213 -12.88 -14.41 -0.52
CA GLU A 213 -12.97 -14.51 -1.99
C GLU A 213 -13.02 -15.95 -2.44
N ILE A 214 -13.66 -16.18 -3.60
CA ILE A 214 -13.57 -17.45 -4.33
C ILE A 214 -12.50 -17.26 -5.40
N VAL A 215 -11.48 -18.11 -5.38
CA VAL A 215 -10.32 -18.03 -6.24
C VAL A 215 -10.25 -19.25 -7.15
N TYR A 216 -10.05 -19.03 -8.42
CA TYR A 216 -9.85 -20.07 -9.43
C TYR A 216 -8.39 -20.10 -9.87
N ARG A 217 -7.74 -21.25 -9.70
CA ARG A 217 -6.35 -21.45 -10.13
C ARG A 217 -6.27 -21.83 -11.58
N LEU A 218 -5.60 -21.02 -12.36
CA LEU A 218 -5.20 -21.32 -13.73
C LEU A 218 -3.82 -21.95 -13.69
N GLU A 219 -3.76 -23.23 -14.04
CA GLU A 219 -2.53 -24.01 -14.21
C GLU A 219 -2.28 -24.22 -15.73
N LYS A 220 -1.14 -24.77 -16.07
CA LYS A 220 -0.84 -25.16 -17.47
C LYS A 220 -1.93 -26.04 -18.05
N GLY A 221 -2.41 -25.66 -19.22
CA GLY A 221 -3.51 -26.35 -19.91
C GLY A 221 -4.91 -25.87 -19.55
N ASN A 222 -5.06 -24.99 -18.54
CA ASN A 222 -6.33 -24.35 -18.26
C ASN A 222 -6.51 -23.07 -19.10
N SER A 223 -7.72 -22.83 -19.53
CA SER A 223 -8.09 -21.56 -20.16
C SER A 223 -9.51 -21.14 -19.85
N LEU A 224 -9.74 -19.83 -19.92
CA LEU A 224 -11.04 -19.20 -19.77
C LEU A 224 -11.37 -18.40 -21.03
N SER A 225 -12.66 -18.30 -21.36
CA SER A 225 -13.17 -17.35 -22.35
C SER A 225 -14.44 -16.69 -21.83
N PHE A 226 -14.72 -15.48 -22.32
CA PHE A 226 -15.84 -14.68 -21.84
C PHE A 226 -17.14 -15.11 -22.51
N ASN A 227 -18.24 -15.14 -21.73
CA ASN A 227 -19.59 -15.31 -22.21
C ASN A 227 -20.33 -13.96 -22.13
N ASP A 228 -21.10 -13.62 -23.13
CA ASP A 228 -22.01 -12.44 -23.14
C ASP A 228 -21.33 -11.12 -22.71
N CYS A 229 -20.08 -10.91 -23.19
CA CYS A 229 -19.30 -9.72 -22.88
C CYS A 229 -18.80 -9.01 -24.15
N ASP A 230 -19.40 -9.25 -25.30
CA ASP A 230 -19.00 -8.61 -26.55
C ASP A 230 -19.12 -7.07 -26.44
N GLY A 231 -18.06 -6.39 -26.87
CA GLY A 231 -17.97 -4.94 -26.84
C GLY A 231 -17.61 -4.32 -25.49
N TYR A 232 -17.36 -5.13 -24.47
CA TYR A 232 -16.69 -4.66 -23.25
C TYR A 232 -15.18 -4.60 -23.43
N GLU A 233 -14.54 -3.79 -22.63
CA GLU A 233 -13.09 -3.69 -22.49
C GLU A 233 -12.69 -4.16 -21.09
N ILE A 234 -11.61 -4.92 -20.96
CA ILE A 234 -11.11 -5.34 -19.65
C ILE A 234 -10.25 -4.21 -19.10
N ILE A 235 -10.73 -3.54 -18.06
CA ILE A 235 -10.04 -2.39 -17.46
C ILE A 235 -9.27 -2.75 -16.19
N GLY A 236 -9.58 -3.89 -15.56
CA GLY A 236 -8.91 -4.31 -14.33
C GLY A 236 -9.09 -5.78 -14.02
N MET A 237 -8.30 -6.24 -13.07
CA MET A 237 -8.25 -7.64 -12.64
C MET A 237 -8.01 -7.73 -11.14
N HIS A 238 -8.73 -8.63 -10.47
CA HIS A 238 -8.55 -8.99 -9.06
C HIS A 238 -7.98 -10.40 -8.96
N SER A 239 -6.85 -10.55 -8.27
CA SER A 239 -6.17 -11.83 -8.08
C SER A 239 -5.77 -12.04 -6.62
N TRP A 240 -5.66 -13.32 -6.22
CA TRP A 240 -5.14 -13.69 -4.91
C TRP A 240 -4.23 -14.91 -5.05
N ASN A 241 -2.96 -14.66 -5.33
CA ASN A 241 -1.97 -15.71 -5.57
C ASN A 241 -1.61 -16.43 -4.25
N LEU A 242 -2.19 -17.61 -4.07
CA LEU A 242 -1.98 -18.42 -2.87
C LEU A 242 -0.73 -19.27 -3.01
N GLU A 243 0.08 -19.31 -1.97
CA GLU A 243 1.20 -20.24 -1.89
C GLU A 243 0.73 -21.65 -1.57
N ASN A 244 1.29 -22.67 -2.23
CA ASN A 244 0.89 -24.06 -2.03
C ASN A 244 1.32 -24.66 -0.67
N SER A 245 2.30 -24.06 0.01
CA SER A 245 2.95 -24.68 1.16
C SER A 245 2.23 -24.48 2.49
N GLY A 246 1.22 -23.59 2.55
CA GLY A 246 0.61 -23.24 3.84
C GLY A 246 1.57 -22.62 4.86
N GLU A 247 2.85 -22.67 4.60
CA GLU A 247 3.89 -22.03 5.38
C GLU A 247 4.23 -20.67 4.76
N ILE A 248 3.67 -19.61 5.37
CA ILE A 248 4.29 -18.30 5.24
C ILE A 248 5.68 -18.47 5.84
N THR A 249 6.69 -18.62 5.00
CA THR A 249 8.07 -18.59 5.45
C THR A 249 8.25 -17.27 6.18
N LYS A 250 8.29 -17.33 7.51
CA LYS A 250 8.61 -16.19 8.38
C LYS A 250 10.09 -15.85 8.15
N LEU A 251 10.34 -15.23 7.01
CA LEU A 251 11.61 -14.56 6.77
C LEU A 251 11.64 -13.35 7.70
N GLY A 252 12.63 -13.32 8.57
CA GLY A 252 12.72 -12.40 9.67
C GLY A 252 12.57 -10.94 9.25
N PHE A 253 11.87 -10.19 10.08
CA PHE A 253 11.74 -8.74 10.08
C PHE A 253 11.62 -8.05 8.71
N GLY A 254 10.37 -7.86 8.27
CA GLY A 254 10.03 -6.79 7.33
C GLY A 254 10.32 -7.05 5.85
N ILE A 255 10.71 -8.25 5.45
CA ILE A 255 10.90 -8.62 4.06
C ILE A 255 9.62 -9.29 3.56
N ALA A 256 8.83 -8.54 2.79
CA ALA A 256 7.70 -9.12 2.10
C ALA A 256 8.21 -9.90 0.89
N THR A 257 7.85 -11.18 0.79
CA THR A 257 8.15 -12.02 -0.37
C THR A 257 7.21 -11.64 -1.52
N ALA A 258 7.77 -11.36 -2.71
CA ALA A 258 6.98 -11.15 -3.90
C ALA A 258 6.56 -12.50 -4.50
N HIS A 259 5.24 -12.74 -4.61
CA HIS A 259 4.67 -13.91 -5.27
C HIS A 259 4.30 -13.53 -6.70
N CYS A 260 5.20 -13.81 -7.63
CA CYS A 260 5.08 -13.38 -9.01
C CYS A 260 4.39 -14.44 -9.86
N ALA A 261 3.33 -14.02 -10.52
CA ALA A 261 2.65 -14.80 -11.55
C ALA A 261 2.21 -13.84 -12.66
N SER A 262 2.01 -14.35 -13.87
CA SER A 262 1.44 -13.57 -14.95
C SER A 262 0.31 -14.31 -15.65
N ILE A 263 -0.66 -13.54 -16.12
CA ILE A 263 -1.79 -14.01 -16.90
C ILE A 263 -1.61 -13.55 -18.35
N HIS A 264 -2.01 -14.38 -19.28
CA HIS A 264 -1.94 -14.12 -20.72
C HIS A 264 -3.36 -13.99 -21.28
N LEU A 265 -3.65 -12.84 -21.87
CA LEU A 265 -4.90 -12.51 -22.55
C LEU A 265 -4.61 -12.40 -24.04
N ARG A 266 -5.18 -13.29 -24.84
CA ARG A 266 -4.86 -13.38 -26.27
C ARG A 266 -6.08 -13.57 -27.15
N ASN A 267 -6.16 -12.77 -28.21
CA ASN A 267 -7.00 -12.99 -29.38
C ASN A 267 -6.26 -12.52 -30.65
N LYS A 268 -6.97 -12.38 -31.76
CA LYS A 268 -6.37 -11.91 -33.04
C LYS A 268 -5.74 -10.51 -32.94
N ASN A 269 -6.29 -9.64 -32.05
CA ASN A 269 -5.95 -8.22 -31.95
C ASN A 269 -5.12 -7.88 -30.70
N ASN A 270 -5.08 -8.78 -29.74
CA ASN A 270 -4.44 -8.56 -28.44
C ASN A 270 -3.54 -9.72 -28.08
N ASP A 271 -2.37 -9.41 -27.55
CA ASP A 271 -1.39 -10.35 -27.00
C ASP A 271 -0.78 -9.70 -25.74
N ILE A 272 -1.46 -9.87 -24.60
CA ILE A 272 -1.18 -9.12 -23.37
C ILE A 272 -0.76 -10.08 -22.28
N VAL A 273 0.43 -9.86 -21.73
CA VAL A 273 0.94 -10.58 -20.55
C VAL A 273 1.02 -9.62 -19.37
N LYS A 274 0.09 -9.78 -18.44
CA LYS A 274 -0.01 -8.96 -17.24
C LYS A 274 0.55 -9.68 -16.03
N PRO A 275 1.64 -9.17 -15.40
CA PRO A 275 2.19 -9.73 -14.18
C PRO A 275 1.49 -9.20 -12.94
N THR A 276 1.54 -9.99 -11.85
CA THR A 276 1.24 -9.56 -10.49
C THR A 276 2.34 -10.02 -9.55
N SER A 277 2.56 -9.31 -8.46
CA SER A 277 3.63 -9.61 -7.49
C SER A 277 3.18 -9.59 -6.03
N LYS A 278 1.87 -9.56 -5.80
CA LYS A 278 1.28 -9.57 -4.44
C LYS A 278 0.33 -10.74 -4.26
N LEU A 279 0.10 -11.12 -3.00
CA LEU A 279 -0.89 -12.14 -2.66
C LEU A 279 -2.28 -11.69 -3.09
N ASN A 280 -2.87 -10.69 -2.45
CA ASN A 280 -4.17 -10.13 -2.81
C ASN A 280 -3.98 -8.75 -3.44
N ILE A 281 -4.41 -8.59 -4.69
CA ILE A 281 -4.25 -7.34 -5.44
C ILE A 281 -5.35 -7.16 -6.47
N PHE A 282 -5.79 -5.92 -6.62
CA PHE A 282 -6.50 -5.44 -7.79
C PHE A 282 -5.56 -4.53 -8.59
N CYS A 283 -5.46 -4.74 -9.89
CA CYS A 283 -4.62 -3.93 -10.78
C CYS A 283 -5.33 -3.62 -12.10
N GLU A 284 -4.91 -2.53 -12.73
CA GLU A 284 -5.33 -2.11 -14.04
C GLU A 284 -4.81 -3.05 -15.13
N ILE A 285 -5.57 -3.20 -16.21
CA ILE A 285 -5.11 -3.72 -17.49
C ILE A 285 -5.09 -2.54 -18.46
N GLN A 286 -3.89 -1.98 -18.67
CA GLN A 286 -3.72 -0.69 -19.33
C GLN A 286 -4.02 -0.74 -20.83
N ALA A 287 -3.81 -1.90 -21.45
CA ALA A 287 -4.12 -2.13 -22.87
C ALA A 287 -5.62 -2.16 -23.16
N GLU A 288 -6.44 -2.36 -22.12
CA GLU A 288 -7.91 -2.38 -22.20
C GLU A 288 -8.45 -3.23 -23.36
N PRO A 289 -8.05 -4.53 -23.45
CA PRO A 289 -8.43 -5.35 -24.60
C PRO A 289 -9.93 -5.49 -24.71
N LYS A 290 -10.44 -5.34 -25.93
CA LYS A 290 -11.84 -5.60 -26.24
C LYS A 290 -12.12 -7.10 -26.12
N VAL A 291 -13.19 -7.40 -25.40
CA VAL A 291 -13.68 -8.75 -25.26
C VAL A 291 -14.44 -9.15 -26.53
N ASP A 292 -14.05 -10.29 -27.08
CA ASP A 292 -14.76 -10.99 -28.14
C ASP A 292 -14.79 -12.50 -27.83
N SER A 293 -15.52 -13.26 -28.59
CA SER A 293 -15.67 -14.71 -28.42
C SER A 293 -14.35 -15.50 -28.56
N ASN A 294 -13.28 -14.88 -29.07
CA ASN A 294 -11.98 -15.50 -29.31
C ASN A 294 -10.94 -15.08 -28.26
N LEU A 295 -11.29 -14.19 -27.32
CA LEU A 295 -10.37 -13.77 -26.27
C LEU A 295 -10.18 -14.89 -25.26
N ILE A 296 -9.00 -15.48 -25.28
CA ILE A 296 -8.60 -16.56 -24.37
C ILE A 296 -7.74 -15.99 -23.26
N VAL A 297 -8.03 -16.43 -22.04
CA VAL A 297 -7.30 -16.11 -20.82
C VAL A 297 -6.64 -17.39 -20.32
N LYS A 298 -5.35 -17.36 -20.08
CA LYS A 298 -4.59 -18.50 -19.53
C LYS A 298 -3.48 -18.03 -18.59
N PHE A 299 -2.97 -18.91 -17.77
CA PHE A 299 -1.69 -18.71 -17.10
C PHE A 299 -0.58 -18.58 -18.15
N ASN A 300 0.41 -17.72 -17.91
CA ASN A 300 1.57 -17.55 -18.79
C ASN A 300 2.55 -18.72 -18.61
N ASP A 301 2.14 -19.92 -19.05
CA ASP A 301 2.95 -21.14 -18.95
C ASP A 301 4.06 -21.24 -20.01
N GLU A 302 4.02 -20.38 -21.01
CA GLU A 302 5.04 -20.24 -22.05
C GLU A 302 6.19 -19.34 -21.63
N ASN A 303 6.10 -18.69 -20.44
CA ASN A 303 7.08 -17.72 -19.93
C ASN A 303 7.35 -16.55 -20.91
N LEU A 304 6.29 -16.09 -21.56
CA LEU A 304 6.36 -14.92 -22.44
C LEU A 304 6.74 -13.68 -21.61
N ASP A 305 7.42 -12.75 -22.26
CA ASP A 305 7.76 -11.47 -21.65
C ASP A 305 6.50 -10.67 -21.31
N ASN A 306 6.54 -9.96 -20.18
CA ASN A 306 5.43 -9.13 -19.77
C ASN A 306 5.28 -7.95 -20.73
N THR A 307 4.06 -7.74 -21.22
CA THR A 307 3.72 -6.58 -22.06
C THR A 307 3.26 -5.38 -21.24
N GLU A 308 2.85 -5.62 -20.01
CA GLU A 308 2.51 -4.61 -19.03
C GLU A 308 3.39 -4.73 -17.79
N PHE A 309 3.41 -3.66 -17.02
CA PHE A 309 4.25 -3.57 -15.84
C PHE A 309 3.40 -3.68 -14.57
N TYR A 310 3.88 -4.42 -13.58
CA TYR A 310 3.41 -4.38 -12.21
C TYR A 310 4.54 -4.85 -11.30
N VAL A 311 5.16 -3.90 -10.61
CA VAL A 311 6.30 -4.19 -9.76
C VAL A 311 6.15 -3.54 -8.40
N ASN A 312 6.37 -4.33 -7.36
CA ASN A 312 6.84 -3.84 -6.07
C ASN A 312 8.37 -3.76 -6.14
N SER A 313 8.89 -2.73 -6.81
CA SER A 313 10.26 -2.65 -7.30
C SER A 313 11.35 -2.84 -6.25
N HIS A 314 11.08 -2.53 -4.99
CA HIS A 314 12.03 -2.74 -3.89
C HIS A 314 12.02 -4.18 -3.34
N LEU A 315 11.01 -4.98 -3.65
CA LEU A 315 10.90 -6.38 -3.23
C LEU A 315 11.41 -7.36 -4.29
N GLU A 316 11.26 -7.02 -5.59
CA GLU A 316 11.66 -7.89 -6.71
C GLU A 316 13.14 -8.24 -6.72
N LYS A 317 14.01 -7.34 -6.26
CA LYS A 317 15.46 -7.54 -6.33
C LYS A 317 16.01 -8.51 -5.28
N GLN A 318 15.22 -8.85 -4.24
CA GLN A 318 15.75 -9.62 -3.11
C GLN A 318 15.08 -10.97 -2.89
N TYR A 319 13.75 -11.10 -3.06
CA TYR A 319 13.05 -12.36 -2.82
C TYR A 319 11.84 -12.50 -3.74
N LYS A 320 12.04 -13.18 -4.87
CA LYS A 320 11.00 -13.45 -5.87
C LYS A 320 10.65 -14.93 -5.85
N ILE A 321 9.39 -15.26 -5.58
CA ILE A 321 8.85 -16.60 -5.79
C ILE A 321 8.03 -16.55 -7.08
N ILE A 322 8.42 -17.32 -8.08
CA ILE A 322 7.67 -17.48 -9.31
C ILE A 322 6.70 -18.64 -9.10
N LEU A 323 5.42 -18.36 -9.21
CA LEU A 323 4.37 -19.34 -9.07
C LEU A 323 4.12 -20.04 -10.41
N PRO A 324 3.95 -21.38 -10.44
CA PRO A 324 3.65 -22.14 -11.65
C PRO A 324 2.14 -22.12 -11.98
N TYR A 325 1.42 -21.09 -11.56
CA TYR A 325 -0.01 -20.89 -11.74
C TYR A 325 -0.37 -19.41 -11.54
N PHE A 326 -1.60 -19.06 -11.92
CA PHE A 326 -2.21 -17.77 -11.62
C PHE A 326 -3.55 -17.98 -10.90
N ASP A 327 -3.75 -17.32 -9.78
CA ASP A 327 -4.97 -17.42 -8.98
C ASP A 327 -5.87 -16.20 -9.22
N LEU A 328 -6.95 -16.38 -9.97
CA LEU A 328 -7.87 -15.34 -10.43
C LEU A 328 -9.13 -15.30 -9.58
N ILE A 329 -9.57 -14.09 -9.22
CA ILE A 329 -10.87 -13.82 -8.59
C ILE A 329 -11.86 -13.32 -9.63
N ALA A 330 -11.54 -12.23 -10.32
CA ALA A 330 -12.45 -11.62 -11.28
C ALA A 330 -11.72 -10.69 -12.26
N PHE A 331 -12.37 -10.44 -13.38
CA PHE A 331 -12.10 -9.30 -14.25
C PHE A 331 -13.11 -8.19 -14.02
N PHE A 332 -12.68 -6.96 -14.21
CA PHE A 332 -13.53 -5.78 -14.20
C PHE A 332 -13.59 -5.19 -15.60
N LEU A 333 -14.78 -5.14 -16.14
CA LEU A 333 -15.06 -4.76 -17.52
C LEU A 333 -15.83 -3.44 -17.56
N CYS A 334 -15.57 -2.68 -18.62
CA CYS A 334 -16.27 -1.45 -18.95
C CYS A 334 -16.80 -1.56 -20.39
N LYS A 335 -18.09 -1.28 -20.59
CA LYS A 335 -18.65 -1.09 -21.92
C LYS A 335 -18.69 0.40 -22.20
N PRO A 336 -17.87 0.90 -23.14
CA PRO A 336 -17.85 2.32 -23.46
C PRO A 336 -19.23 2.82 -23.86
N ASN A 337 -19.63 3.98 -23.33
CA ASN A 337 -20.85 4.66 -23.74
C ASN A 337 -20.50 5.80 -24.71
N PRO A 338 -20.87 5.73 -25.99
CA PRO A 338 -20.54 6.78 -26.96
C PRO A 338 -21.09 8.18 -26.62
N LYS A 339 -22.12 8.24 -25.78
CA LYS A 339 -22.70 9.49 -25.32
C LYS A 339 -21.98 10.08 -24.11
N MET A 340 -21.07 9.32 -23.50
CA MET A 340 -20.28 9.80 -22.38
C MET A 340 -19.16 10.71 -22.87
N LYS A 341 -19.08 11.90 -22.30
CA LYS A 341 -17.97 12.82 -22.56
C LYS A 341 -17.05 12.81 -21.35
N LEU A 342 -15.83 12.32 -21.54
CA LEU A 342 -14.76 12.46 -20.57
C LEU A 342 -14.02 13.77 -20.80
N PHE A 343 -13.51 14.35 -19.73
CA PHE A 343 -12.58 15.46 -19.82
C PHE A 343 -11.22 14.95 -20.29
N ASP A 344 -10.61 15.73 -21.17
CA ASP A 344 -9.22 15.54 -21.56
C ASP A 344 -8.29 15.99 -20.43
N LEU A 345 -7.13 15.36 -20.30
CA LEU A 345 -6.15 15.67 -19.25
C LEU A 345 -5.68 17.14 -19.32
N SER A 346 -5.71 17.76 -20.48
CA SER A 346 -5.28 19.16 -20.67
C SER A 346 -6.09 20.19 -19.88
N VAL A 347 -7.29 19.81 -19.36
CA VAL A 347 -8.06 20.70 -18.48
C VAL A 347 -7.48 20.81 -17.08
N ILE A 348 -6.52 19.96 -16.71
CA ILE A 348 -5.91 19.92 -15.39
C ILE A 348 -4.62 20.76 -15.38
N PRO A 349 -4.55 21.85 -14.60
CA PRO A 349 -3.34 22.64 -14.50
C PRO A 349 -2.20 21.89 -13.81
N THR A 350 -0.98 22.11 -14.31
CA THR A 350 0.25 21.46 -13.80
C THR A 350 1.13 22.42 -13.00
N ASP A 351 0.88 23.71 -13.08
CA ASP A 351 1.72 24.80 -12.54
C ASP A 351 1.10 25.52 -11.33
N LYS A 352 -0.18 25.29 -11.09
CA LYS A 352 -0.91 25.89 -9.96
C LYS A 352 -1.92 24.91 -9.36
N ASP A 353 -2.26 25.14 -8.11
CA ASP A 353 -3.30 24.37 -7.41
C ASP A 353 -4.70 24.83 -7.86
N ILE A 354 -5.62 23.86 -8.00
CA ILE A 354 -7.05 24.15 -8.14
C ILE A 354 -7.62 24.49 -6.77
N GLU A 355 -8.28 25.64 -6.67
CA GLU A 355 -9.02 26.01 -5.47
C GLU A 355 -10.27 25.15 -5.31
N ILE A 356 -10.57 24.79 -4.06
CA ILE A 356 -11.76 24.01 -3.73
C ILE A 356 -12.92 24.94 -3.48
N ASP A 357 -14.07 24.63 -4.06
CA ASP A 357 -15.33 25.37 -3.84
C ASP A 357 -15.68 25.35 -2.34
N LYS A 358 -15.95 26.51 -1.76
CA LYS A 358 -16.24 26.65 -0.32
C LYS A 358 -17.41 25.80 0.17
N ASP A 359 -18.40 25.57 -0.71
CA ASP A 359 -19.58 24.77 -0.39
C ASP A 359 -19.29 23.30 -0.14
N ILE A 360 -18.18 22.76 -0.68
CA ILE A 360 -17.80 21.37 -0.57
C ILE A 360 -16.56 21.16 0.30
N ASP A 361 -15.81 22.21 0.62
CA ASP A 361 -14.62 22.13 1.45
C ASP A 361 -14.98 21.80 2.91
N ARG A 362 -14.42 20.72 3.40
CA ARG A 362 -14.53 20.23 4.78
C ARG A 362 -13.15 20.14 5.46
N SER A 363 -12.14 20.79 4.90
CA SER A 363 -10.76 20.73 5.40
C SER A 363 -10.60 21.37 6.78
N TYR A 364 -11.57 22.17 7.23
CA TYR A 364 -11.63 22.67 8.60
C TYR A 364 -11.85 21.59 9.67
N LEU A 365 -12.23 20.37 9.26
CA LEU A 365 -12.28 19.20 10.15
C LEU A 365 -10.91 18.60 10.44
N ILE A 366 -9.88 18.99 9.69
CA ILE A 366 -8.53 18.48 9.92
C ILE A 366 -8.08 18.95 11.32
N PRO A 367 -7.69 18.01 12.20
CA PRO A 367 -7.22 18.39 13.53
C PRO A 367 -5.94 19.20 13.43
N ASN A 368 -5.56 19.88 14.55
CA ASN A 368 -4.32 20.64 14.57
C ASN A 368 -3.09 19.71 14.43
N ILE A 369 -2.66 19.48 13.18
CA ILE A 369 -1.51 18.63 12.88
C ILE A 369 -0.18 19.34 13.20
N VAL A 370 -0.15 20.66 13.22
CA VAL A 370 1.02 21.43 13.67
C VAL A 370 1.40 21.03 15.10
N PHE A 371 0.43 20.78 15.96
CA PHE A 371 0.67 20.28 17.30
C PHE A 371 1.42 18.94 17.33
N PHE A 372 1.15 18.03 16.40
CA PHE A 372 1.89 16.76 16.30
C PHE A 372 3.33 17.00 15.84
N LYS A 373 3.55 17.93 14.90
CA LYS A 373 4.89 18.36 14.47
C LYS A 373 5.67 18.95 15.66
N ASP A 374 5.09 19.91 16.34
CA ASP A 374 5.72 20.60 17.48
C ASP A 374 5.98 19.64 18.64
N SER A 375 5.05 18.71 18.90
CA SER A 375 5.26 17.65 19.90
C SER A 375 6.43 16.73 19.54
N MET A 376 6.62 16.41 18.27
CA MET A 376 7.78 15.63 17.83
C MET A 376 9.07 16.42 17.95
N GLU A 377 9.07 17.71 17.59
CA GLU A 377 10.22 18.59 17.77
C GLU A 377 10.56 18.77 19.25
N PHE A 378 9.55 18.99 20.08
CA PHE A 378 9.74 19.04 21.53
C PHE A 378 10.34 17.74 22.08
N ILE A 379 9.81 16.58 21.68
CA ILE A 379 10.38 15.28 22.04
C ILE A 379 11.82 15.18 21.52
N ASP A 380 12.05 15.61 20.30
CA ASP A 380 13.34 15.61 19.66
C ASP A 380 14.33 16.52 20.39
N GLU A 381 13.98 17.74 20.80
CA GLU A 381 14.82 18.64 21.61
C GLU A 381 15.03 18.09 23.01
N TYR A 382 13.95 17.68 23.67
CA TYR A 382 13.98 17.11 25.01
C TYR A 382 14.90 15.90 25.08
N ILE A 383 14.82 15.00 24.09
CA ILE A 383 15.74 13.89 23.90
C ILE A 383 17.18 14.38 23.71
N GLY A 384 17.36 15.55 23.05
CA GLY A 384 18.68 16.16 22.81
C GLY A 384 19.38 16.66 24.07
N HIS A 385 18.63 17.06 25.06
CA HIS A 385 19.19 17.70 26.27
C HIS A 385 19.54 16.74 27.40
N LEU A 386 18.99 15.54 27.42
CA LEU A 386 18.95 14.80 28.69
C LEU A 386 19.77 13.54 28.86
N TYR A 387 20.62 13.05 27.94
CA TYR A 387 21.53 11.95 28.39
C TYR A 387 22.69 11.54 27.45
N PRO A 388 23.95 11.78 27.83
CA PRO A 388 25.15 11.23 27.18
C PRO A 388 25.53 9.80 27.59
N ASN A 389 25.07 9.30 28.72
CA ASN A 389 25.74 8.18 29.41
C ASN A 389 25.19 6.75 29.19
N ILE A 390 24.00 6.54 28.61
CA ILE A 390 23.47 5.17 28.42
C ILE A 390 23.99 4.46 27.16
N VAL A 391 24.34 5.18 26.08
CA VAL A 391 25.00 4.50 24.95
C VAL A 391 26.34 3.95 25.40
N LYS A 392 27.13 4.72 26.17
CA LYS A 392 28.36 4.20 26.73
C LYS A 392 28.15 2.95 27.59
N HIS A 393 27.04 2.89 28.34
CA HIS A 393 26.72 1.73 29.18
C HIS A 393 26.23 0.54 28.35
N ILE A 394 25.39 0.76 27.34
CA ILE A 394 24.95 -0.30 26.42
C ILE A 394 26.14 -0.83 25.60
N ASP A 395 26.95 0.04 25.05
CA ASP A 395 28.14 -0.36 24.28
C ASP A 395 29.19 -1.06 25.16
N SER A 396 29.36 -0.66 26.40
CA SER A 396 30.31 -1.30 27.32
C SER A 396 29.84 -2.63 27.93
N VAL A 397 28.52 -2.82 28.09
CA VAL A 397 27.98 -4.00 28.79
C VAL A 397 27.29 -4.99 27.85
N LEU A 398 26.49 -4.54 26.90
CA LEU A 398 25.70 -5.43 26.03
C LEU A 398 26.46 -5.87 24.78
N THR A 399 27.27 -5.00 24.18
CA THR A 399 28.02 -5.34 22.96
C THR A 399 29.05 -6.45 23.21
N PRO A 400 29.87 -6.40 24.29
CA PRO A 400 30.79 -7.48 24.61
C PRO A 400 30.09 -8.82 24.95
N GLN A 401 28.93 -8.77 25.61
CA GLN A 401 28.17 -9.99 25.93
C GLN A 401 27.57 -10.66 24.70
N ILE A 402 27.06 -9.86 23.73
CA ILE A 402 26.53 -10.36 22.47
C ILE A 402 27.66 -10.96 21.62
N ILE A 403 28.80 -10.28 21.52
CA ILE A 403 29.98 -10.79 20.79
C ILE A 403 30.44 -12.12 21.41
N LYS A 404 30.63 -12.16 22.73
CA LYS A 404 31.08 -13.36 23.43
C LYS A 404 30.13 -14.56 23.29
N LYS A 405 28.79 -14.28 23.27
CA LYS A 405 27.78 -15.30 23.07
C LYS A 405 27.76 -15.83 21.65
N THR A 406 27.95 -14.94 20.68
CA THR A 406 28.00 -15.29 19.25
C THR A 406 29.28 -16.08 18.92
N GLU A 407 30.43 -15.65 19.45
CA GLU A 407 31.72 -16.39 19.34
C GLU A 407 31.61 -17.78 19.95
N ALA A 408 31.00 -17.92 21.13
CA ALA A 408 30.78 -19.20 21.78
C ALA A 408 29.84 -20.12 20.97
N GLN A 409 28.82 -19.56 20.32
CA GLN A 409 27.93 -20.32 19.41
C GLN A 409 28.68 -20.80 18.16
N ILE A 410 29.46 -19.93 17.53
CA ILE A 410 30.26 -20.27 16.33
C ILE A 410 31.30 -21.36 16.68
N LEU A 411 32.03 -21.22 17.79
CA LEU A 411 32.99 -22.23 18.27
C LEU A 411 32.32 -23.56 18.59
N SER A 412 31.12 -23.56 19.16
CA SER A 412 30.38 -24.80 19.45
C SER A 412 29.87 -25.48 18.17
N GLN A 413 29.62 -24.76 17.09
CA GLN A 413 29.26 -25.33 15.80
C GLN A 413 30.48 -25.86 15.03
N LEU A 414 31.62 -25.15 15.12
CA LEU A 414 32.89 -25.63 14.52
C LEU A 414 33.40 -26.91 15.17
N ASN A 415 33.30 -27.03 16.49
CA ASN A 415 33.75 -28.24 17.22
C ASN A 415 32.85 -29.50 17.03
N LYS A 416 31.62 -29.31 16.52
CA LYS A 416 30.72 -30.44 16.20
C LYS A 416 30.96 -31.06 14.82
N ASN A 417 31.78 -30.45 13.96
CA ASN A 417 31.92 -30.80 12.55
C ASN A 417 33.38 -31.13 12.15
N THR A 418 34.20 -31.72 13.01
CA THR A 418 35.59 -32.13 12.63
C THR A 418 35.66 -33.63 12.30
N PRO A 419 35.61 -34.02 11.00
CA PRO A 419 36.04 -35.36 10.56
C PRO A 419 37.51 -35.33 10.14
N GLN A 420 38.19 -36.46 10.26
CA GLN A 420 39.59 -36.65 9.80
C GLN A 420 39.69 -36.46 8.26
N ILE A 421 40.65 -35.68 7.81
CA ILE A 421 40.78 -35.19 6.44
C ILE A 421 41.76 -36.04 5.62
N GLN A 422 41.36 -36.48 4.42
CA GLN A 422 42.22 -37.03 3.37
C GLN A 422 42.82 -35.92 2.46
N PRO A 423 44.00 -36.07 1.83
CA PRO A 423 44.72 -35.01 1.12
C PRO A 423 44.02 -34.42 -0.11
N SER A 424 43.09 -35.10 -0.74
CA SER A 424 42.28 -34.55 -1.86
C SER A 424 41.19 -33.54 -1.42
N MET A 425 40.96 -33.47 -0.12
CA MET A 425 39.99 -32.56 0.52
C MET A 425 40.61 -31.19 0.86
N GLN A 426 41.92 -31.07 0.87
CA GLN A 426 42.63 -29.86 1.30
C GLN A 426 42.47 -28.70 0.27
N LEU A 427 42.49 -29.01 -1.01
CA LEU A 427 42.23 -28.01 -2.10
C LEU A 427 40.77 -27.51 -2.15
N SER A 428 39.84 -28.39 -1.78
CA SER A 428 38.41 -28.03 -1.65
C SER A 428 38.17 -27.15 -0.43
N LEU A 429 38.84 -27.44 0.68
CA LEU A 429 38.78 -26.68 1.93
C LEU A 429 39.40 -25.28 1.82
N GLU A 430 40.46 -25.12 1.02
CA GLU A 430 41.05 -23.79 0.77
C GLU A 430 40.13 -22.90 -0.07
N ALA A 431 39.43 -23.48 -1.06
CA ALA A 431 38.43 -22.77 -1.86
C ALA A 431 37.20 -22.40 -1.00
N GLU A 432 36.70 -23.33 -0.17
CA GLU A 432 35.60 -23.03 0.78
C GLU A 432 36.02 -22.03 1.84
N ASN A 433 37.23 -22.09 2.37
CA ASN A 433 37.73 -21.09 3.31
C ASN A 433 37.84 -19.70 2.68
N LYS A 434 38.16 -19.60 1.37
CA LYS A 434 38.16 -18.35 0.66
C LYS A 434 36.74 -17.78 0.53
N ILE A 435 35.76 -18.63 0.13
CA ILE A 435 34.34 -18.27 0.03
C ILE A 435 33.78 -17.83 1.40
N LEU A 436 34.17 -18.54 2.47
CA LEU A 436 33.76 -18.22 3.84
C LEU A 436 34.39 -16.88 4.32
N LYS A 437 35.65 -16.60 3.99
CA LYS A 437 36.31 -15.32 4.29
C LYS A 437 35.64 -14.16 3.56
N ASP A 438 35.27 -14.34 2.30
CA ASP A 438 34.56 -13.31 1.52
C ASP A 438 33.15 -13.09 2.09
N LYS A 439 32.48 -14.15 2.51
CA LYS A 439 31.15 -14.08 3.14
C LYS A 439 31.18 -13.45 4.54
N ILE A 440 32.24 -13.71 5.31
CA ILE A 440 32.49 -13.04 6.60
C ILE A 440 32.68 -11.53 6.38
N LYS A 441 33.47 -11.15 5.38
CA LYS A 441 33.70 -9.74 5.02
C LYS A 441 32.43 -9.03 4.55
N GLU A 442 31.59 -9.74 3.81
CA GLU A 442 30.26 -9.24 3.41
C GLU A 442 29.34 -9.11 4.63
N LEU A 443 29.30 -10.09 5.52
CA LEU A 443 28.55 -10.06 6.76
C LEU A 443 29.01 -8.96 7.71
N GLU A 444 30.31 -8.75 7.84
CA GLU A 444 30.90 -7.63 8.59
C GLU A 444 30.46 -6.28 8.01
N THR A 445 30.47 -6.14 6.68
CA THR A 445 30.02 -4.93 5.99
C THR A 445 28.51 -4.69 6.23
N ASN A 446 27.70 -5.74 6.14
CA ASN A 446 26.27 -5.67 6.41
C ASN A 446 25.98 -5.44 7.90
N TYR A 447 26.77 -6.01 8.78
CA TYR A 447 26.71 -5.77 10.22
C TYR A 447 27.04 -4.31 10.56
N GLN A 448 28.08 -3.73 9.95
CA GLN A 448 28.41 -2.31 10.12
C GLN A 448 27.29 -1.40 9.60
N LYS A 449 26.64 -1.76 8.47
CA LYS A 449 25.44 -1.07 7.98
C LYS A 449 24.28 -1.19 8.95
N ALA A 450 24.06 -2.40 9.50
CA ALA A 450 22.98 -2.65 10.49
C ALA A 450 23.23 -1.90 11.80
N ILE A 451 24.50 -1.80 12.26
CA ILE A 451 24.89 -0.96 13.41
C ILE A 451 24.59 0.51 13.13
N LYS A 452 24.90 1.01 11.92
CA LYS A 452 24.54 2.39 11.56
C LYS A 452 23.05 2.62 11.66
N VAL A 453 22.21 1.69 11.15
CA VAL A 453 20.75 1.76 11.28
C VAL A 453 20.29 1.67 12.73
N LYS A 454 20.82 0.70 13.52
CA LYS A 454 20.53 0.58 14.95
C LYS A 454 20.98 1.78 15.76
N ASN A 455 22.02 2.46 15.31
CA ASN A 455 22.51 3.69 15.92
C ASN A 455 21.74 4.92 15.47
N HIS A 456 20.90 4.79 14.44
CA HIS A 456 20.04 5.87 13.99
C HIS A 456 19.05 6.26 15.09
N LEU A 457 18.92 7.55 15.33
CA LEU A 457 18.09 8.11 16.41
C LEU A 457 16.66 7.57 16.39
N SER A 458 16.05 7.53 15.21
CA SER A 458 14.67 7.06 15.01
C SER A 458 14.47 5.60 15.43
N TYR A 459 15.45 4.72 15.17
CA TYR A 459 15.35 3.31 15.56
C TYR A 459 15.39 3.14 17.07
N LYS A 460 16.30 3.84 17.74
CA LYS A 460 16.44 3.81 19.21
C LYS A 460 15.20 4.33 19.90
N LEU A 461 14.63 5.42 19.40
CA LEU A 461 13.40 6.00 19.89
C LEU A 461 12.19 5.08 19.69
N GLY A 462 12.08 4.47 18.54
CA GLY A 462 11.02 3.50 18.26
C GLY A 462 11.05 2.32 19.23
N GLN A 463 12.22 1.78 19.56
CA GLN A 463 12.38 0.71 20.54
C GLN A 463 11.98 1.15 21.96
N ALA A 464 12.40 2.34 22.37
CA ALA A 464 12.03 2.90 23.67
C ALA A 464 10.51 3.14 23.79
N LEU A 465 9.87 3.61 22.73
CA LEU A 465 8.42 3.82 22.67
C LEU A 465 7.65 2.50 22.72
N ILE A 466 8.09 1.47 21.99
CA ILE A 466 7.48 0.13 22.04
C ILE A 466 7.56 -0.45 23.46
N LYS A 467 8.69 -0.29 24.12
CA LYS A 467 8.89 -0.73 25.52
C LYS A 467 8.00 0.05 26.50
N ALA A 468 7.84 1.35 26.29
CA ALA A 468 6.95 2.19 27.08
C ALA A 468 5.48 1.80 26.92
N ASN A 469 5.06 1.53 25.69
CA ASN A 469 3.72 1.09 25.39
C ASN A 469 3.37 -0.27 26.01
N LYS A 470 4.32 -1.21 26.05
CA LYS A 470 4.14 -2.51 26.73
C LYS A 470 3.97 -2.37 28.26
N ASN A 471 4.45 -1.29 28.83
CA ASN A 471 4.45 -1.04 30.29
C ASN A 471 3.66 0.22 30.68
N TRP A 472 2.70 0.66 29.87
CA TRP A 472 1.97 1.92 30.03
C TRP A 472 1.33 2.06 31.40
N TYR A 473 0.74 0.97 31.94
CA TYR A 473 0.09 0.91 33.26
C TYR A 473 1.06 0.94 34.45
N LYS A 474 2.38 0.80 34.25
CA LYS A 474 3.45 0.91 35.24
C LYS A 474 4.27 2.20 35.10
N GLY A 475 3.68 3.24 34.52
CA GLY A 475 4.37 4.52 34.30
C GLY A 475 5.37 4.46 33.13
N GLY A 476 5.13 3.55 32.14
CA GLY A 476 6.00 3.32 30.99
C GLY A 476 6.27 4.57 30.17
N TYR A 477 5.28 5.44 29.98
CA TYR A 477 5.45 6.69 29.25
C TYR A 477 6.29 7.74 30.00
N ILE A 478 6.21 7.79 31.31
CA ILE A 478 7.08 8.65 32.14
C ILE A 478 8.54 8.17 32.00
N LYS A 479 8.75 6.84 32.07
CA LYS A 479 10.08 6.24 31.85
C LYS A 479 10.55 6.44 30.40
N PHE A 480 9.65 6.40 29.42
CA PHE A 480 9.97 6.67 28.02
C PHE A 480 10.50 8.10 27.82
N ILE A 481 9.90 9.08 28.47
CA ILE A 481 10.37 10.46 28.41
C ILE A 481 11.85 10.51 28.83
N PHE A 482 12.20 9.89 29.96
CA PHE A 482 13.59 9.82 30.43
C PHE A 482 14.51 9.01 29.51
N GLU A 483 14.03 7.91 28.94
CA GLU A 483 14.79 7.04 28.03
C GLU A 483 14.98 7.70 26.64
N ALA A 484 13.98 8.39 26.15
CA ALA A 484 14.00 9.14 24.92
C ALA A 484 14.96 10.34 24.95
N MET A 485 14.98 11.07 26.07
CA MET A 485 15.91 12.14 26.33
C MET A 485 17.38 11.71 26.30
N LYS A 486 17.64 10.55 26.86
CA LYS A 486 18.91 9.91 26.95
C LYS A 486 19.45 9.55 25.54
N ILE A 487 18.66 8.90 24.73
CA ILE A 487 18.99 8.45 23.39
C ILE A 487 19.44 9.61 22.47
N LYS A 488 18.87 10.82 22.60
CA LYS A 488 19.21 11.96 21.74
C LYS A 488 20.50 12.70 22.15
N LYS A 489 20.75 12.80 23.45
CA LYS A 489 21.99 13.44 23.94
C LYS A 489 23.23 12.66 23.48
N GLU A 490 23.11 11.38 23.42
CA GLU A 490 24.15 10.46 22.93
C GLU A 490 24.41 10.55 21.43
N HIS A 491 23.33 10.76 20.66
CA HIS A 491 23.46 10.97 19.21
C HIS A 491 24.23 12.27 18.92
N LYS A 492 23.93 13.35 19.64
CA LYS A 492 24.56 14.65 19.43
C LYS A 492 26.07 14.70 19.82
N ASN A 493 26.48 13.83 20.76
CA ASN A 493 27.89 13.74 21.14
C ASN A 493 28.72 12.89 20.16
N LYS A 494 28.12 11.94 19.46
CA LYS A 494 28.79 11.20 18.38
C LYS A 494 29.05 12.05 17.15
N ASP A 495 28.16 12.98 16.81
CA ASP A 495 28.37 13.90 15.68
C ASP A 495 29.47 14.90 15.93
N LYS A 496 29.77 15.20 17.22
CA LYS A 496 30.88 16.10 17.60
C LYS A 496 32.26 15.41 17.71
N SER A 497 32.30 14.09 17.78
CA SER A 497 33.56 13.33 17.85
C SER A 497 34.04 12.83 16.49
N ASN A 498 33.27 13.05 15.42
CA ASN A 498 33.59 12.72 14.04
C ASN A 498 33.90 13.96 13.16
N ILE A 499 34.08 15.14 13.78
CA ILE A 499 34.67 16.34 13.23
C ILE A 499 36.06 16.55 13.91
#